data_7c9ffa43dbe26f6ee0fc6515b901b87e
#
_entry.id   7c9ffa43dbe26f6ee0fc6515b901b87e
#
_cell.length_a   1.000
_cell.length_b   1.000
_cell.length_c   1.000
_cell.angle_alpha   90.00
_cell.angle_beta   90.00
_cell.angle_gamma   90.00
#
_symmetry.space_group_name_H-M   'P 1'
#
loop_
_entity.id
_entity.type
_entity.pdbx_description
1 polymer ?
#
loop_
_entity_poly.entity_id
_entity_poly.type
_entity_poly.pdbx_seq_one_letter_code
_entity_poly.pdbx_strand_id
1 'polypeptide(L)'
;MNFEYPQKTQDLIKKVNDFMEKHLFPHEQKVYEFSKTNLWENYPELENWKKLAKEEGLWNLFLPSNYGDLSPGLTNLEYAPLAEKMGSIGWASEVFNCSAPDTGNMETIAKYGTKDQKERWLKPLMNGEIRSAFLMTEPAVASSDATNIQTSIVKDGNDYVINGRKWWSSGAMNPHCKIYILMGKTDFNAPKHQQQSMILVPANTPGVKILRPMEVFGSVDSPEGHAEIELTDVRVPISNILLGEGRGFEIAQGRLGPGRIHHCMRLIGAAQRALDLMCKRANERTAFGRNLIKFSSIRQDIAKSECEIQQARLLTLAAADKIDKFGAKEAKNLIAMIKIQVPQMACNVIDRAIQVHGGMGVSQDSPLAGFYVYARCIRLADGPDEVHMFQLGRNLAKQHEI
;
A
#
# COMPACT_ATOMS: atom_id res chain seq x y z
N MET A 1 14.94 22.43 -13.15
CA MET A 1 14.13 21.22 -12.95
C MET A 1 13.29 21.04 -14.21
N ASN A 2 13.29 19.86 -14.78
CA ASN A 2 12.34 19.50 -15.83
C ASN A 2 11.16 18.80 -15.16
N PHE A 3 9.95 19.32 -15.33
CA PHE A 3 8.71 18.75 -14.78
C PHE A 3 7.99 17.87 -15.80
N GLU A 4 8.52 17.75 -17.03
CA GLU A 4 7.96 16.89 -18.06
C GLU A 4 8.45 15.45 -17.87
N TYR A 5 7.52 14.51 -17.93
CA TYR A 5 7.88 13.10 -17.93
C TYR A 5 8.52 12.69 -19.28
N PRO A 6 9.47 11.73 -19.27
CA PRO A 6 9.98 11.15 -20.51
C PRO A 6 8.85 10.62 -21.39
N GLN A 7 9.02 10.62 -22.71
CA GLN A 7 8.00 10.17 -23.67
C GLN A 7 7.46 8.77 -23.33
N LYS A 8 8.36 7.83 -22.97
CA LYS A 8 7.98 6.48 -22.51
C LYS A 8 6.96 6.51 -21.38
N THR A 9 7.17 7.38 -20.40
CA THR A 9 6.26 7.52 -19.24
C THR A 9 4.94 8.14 -19.65
N GLN A 10 4.96 9.15 -20.55
CA GLN A 10 3.73 9.74 -21.07
C GLN A 10 2.88 8.71 -21.84
N ASP A 11 3.54 7.87 -22.67
CA ASP A 11 2.87 6.79 -23.39
C ASP A 11 2.25 5.75 -22.45
N LEU A 12 2.96 5.40 -21.35
CA LEU A 12 2.43 4.50 -20.33
C LEU A 12 1.26 5.12 -19.55
N ILE A 13 1.32 6.40 -19.21
CA ILE A 13 0.20 7.12 -18.59
C ILE A 13 -1.04 7.01 -19.49
N LYS A 14 -0.87 7.27 -20.78
CA LYS A 14 -1.98 7.15 -21.74
C LYS A 14 -2.52 5.72 -21.79
N LYS A 15 -1.68 4.71 -21.89
CA LYS A 15 -2.09 3.30 -21.91
C LYS A 15 -2.84 2.89 -20.66
N VAL A 16 -2.33 3.26 -19.47
CA VAL A 16 -3.02 2.97 -18.19
C VAL A 16 -4.38 3.66 -18.14
N ASN A 17 -4.48 4.92 -18.55
CA ASN A 17 -5.76 5.63 -18.62
C ASN A 17 -6.74 4.94 -19.58
N ASP A 18 -6.33 4.68 -20.82
CA ASP A 18 -7.17 4.04 -21.84
C ASP A 18 -7.66 2.67 -21.35
N PHE A 19 -6.79 1.88 -20.70
CA PHE A 19 -7.14 0.59 -20.11
C PHE A 19 -8.17 0.75 -18.99
N MET A 20 -7.96 1.68 -18.06
CA MET A 20 -8.87 1.92 -16.95
C MET A 20 -10.24 2.40 -17.41
N GLU A 21 -10.29 3.35 -18.37
CA GLU A 21 -11.53 3.86 -18.95
C GLU A 21 -12.33 2.76 -19.65
N LYS A 22 -11.64 1.88 -20.37
CA LYS A 22 -12.28 0.82 -21.12
C LYS A 22 -12.76 -0.35 -20.25
N HIS A 23 -11.95 -0.75 -19.28
CA HIS A 23 -12.15 -2.02 -18.57
C HIS A 23 -12.54 -1.87 -17.10
N LEU A 24 -12.10 -0.82 -16.40
CA LEU A 24 -12.26 -0.75 -14.93
C LEU A 24 -13.36 0.20 -14.48
N PHE A 25 -13.39 1.43 -14.98
CA PHE A 25 -14.43 2.40 -14.60
C PHE A 25 -15.86 1.92 -14.87
N PRO A 26 -16.18 1.23 -15.99
CA PRO A 26 -17.53 0.72 -16.23
C PRO A 26 -17.96 -0.39 -15.24
N HIS A 27 -17.02 -0.99 -14.52
CA HIS A 27 -17.26 -2.09 -13.60
C HIS A 27 -17.14 -1.68 -12.12
N GLU A 28 -16.73 -0.45 -11.79
CA GLU A 28 -16.46 -0.04 -10.41
C GLU A 28 -17.62 -0.34 -9.45
N GLN A 29 -18.83 0.07 -9.82
CA GLN A 29 -20.02 -0.18 -9.00
C GLN A 29 -20.35 -1.68 -8.90
N LYS A 30 -20.18 -2.42 -9.99
CA LYS A 30 -20.45 -3.88 -10.03
C LYS A 30 -19.47 -4.65 -9.13
N VAL A 31 -18.18 -4.27 -9.13
CA VAL A 31 -17.16 -4.86 -8.24
C VAL A 31 -17.53 -4.61 -6.79
N TYR A 32 -17.93 -3.37 -6.46
CA TYR A 32 -18.36 -3.03 -5.12
C TYR A 32 -19.61 -3.83 -4.66
N GLU A 33 -20.61 -3.97 -5.51
CA GLU A 33 -21.81 -4.75 -5.19
C GLU A 33 -21.50 -6.24 -5.05
N PHE A 34 -20.64 -6.78 -5.91
CA PHE A 34 -20.20 -8.16 -5.84
C PHE A 34 -19.48 -8.47 -4.52
N SER A 35 -18.56 -7.60 -4.10
CA SER A 35 -17.76 -7.79 -2.88
C SER A 35 -18.59 -7.81 -1.59
N LYS A 36 -19.79 -7.24 -1.60
CA LYS A 36 -20.71 -7.26 -0.44
C LYS A 36 -21.33 -8.64 -0.19
N THR A 37 -21.59 -9.38 -1.26
CA THR A 37 -22.32 -10.66 -1.19
C THR A 37 -21.40 -11.86 -1.37
N ASN A 38 -20.24 -11.66 -1.99
CA ASN A 38 -19.25 -12.69 -2.29
C ASN A 38 -17.94 -12.39 -1.57
N LEU A 39 -18.02 -12.36 -0.24
CA LEU A 39 -16.84 -12.16 0.60
C LEU A 39 -15.79 -13.22 0.28
N TRP A 40 -14.55 -12.80 0.18
CA TRP A 40 -13.39 -13.69 -0.08
C TRP A 40 -13.40 -14.36 -1.46
N GLU A 41 -14.11 -13.75 -2.42
CA GLU A 41 -14.06 -14.15 -3.83
C GLU A 41 -13.60 -12.99 -4.70
N ASN A 42 -12.75 -13.27 -5.68
CA ASN A 42 -12.37 -12.27 -6.67
C ASN A 42 -13.53 -12.02 -7.65
N TYR A 43 -13.67 -10.76 -8.07
CA TYR A 43 -14.63 -10.44 -9.13
C TYR A 43 -14.32 -11.24 -10.40
N PRO A 44 -15.34 -11.86 -11.07
CA PRO A 44 -15.10 -12.83 -12.14
C PRO A 44 -14.22 -12.34 -13.29
N GLU A 45 -14.29 -11.05 -13.65
CA GLU A 45 -13.49 -10.48 -14.73
C GLU A 45 -12.06 -10.11 -14.32
N LEU A 46 -11.70 -10.15 -13.03
CA LEU A 46 -10.40 -9.69 -12.52
C LEU A 46 -9.23 -10.42 -13.22
N GLU A 47 -9.32 -11.74 -13.35
CA GLU A 47 -8.24 -12.53 -13.96
C GLU A 47 -8.11 -12.26 -15.46
N ASN A 48 -9.24 -11.98 -16.14
CA ASN A 48 -9.24 -11.56 -17.54
C ASN A 48 -8.56 -10.20 -17.71
N TRP A 49 -8.87 -9.23 -16.85
CA TRP A 49 -8.22 -7.92 -16.86
C TRP A 49 -6.71 -8.01 -16.58
N LYS A 50 -6.29 -8.85 -15.64
CA LYS A 50 -4.86 -9.12 -15.38
C LYS A 50 -4.16 -9.69 -16.61
N LYS A 51 -4.80 -10.61 -17.33
CA LYS A 51 -4.27 -11.15 -18.58
C LYS A 51 -4.10 -10.06 -19.62
N LEU A 52 -5.12 -9.24 -19.86
CA LEU A 52 -5.07 -8.11 -20.79
C LEU A 52 -3.98 -7.10 -20.39
N ALA A 53 -3.86 -6.77 -19.11
CA ALA A 53 -2.81 -5.86 -18.63
C ALA A 53 -1.40 -6.40 -18.93
N LYS A 54 -1.19 -7.73 -18.79
CA LYS A 54 0.08 -8.38 -19.19
C LYS A 54 0.34 -8.26 -20.68
N GLU A 55 -0.66 -8.56 -21.50
CA GLU A 55 -0.58 -8.50 -22.97
C GLU A 55 -0.26 -7.08 -23.48
N GLU A 56 -0.76 -6.05 -22.78
CA GLU A 56 -0.49 -4.64 -23.09
C GLU A 56 0.82 -4.09 -22.48
N GLY A 57 1.57 -4.94 -21.73
CA GLY A 57 2.82 -4.53 -21.08
C GLY A 57 2.61 -3.63 -19.86
N LEU A 58 1.45 -3.70 -19.20
CA LEU A 58 1.07 -2.94 -18.01
C LEU A 58 1.18 -3.74 -16.72
N TRP A 59 2.17 -4.62 -16.62
CA TRP A 59 2.33 -5.56 -15.52
C TRP A 59 3.56 -5.29 -14.67
N ASN A 60 3.45 -5.40 -13.34
CA ASN A 60 4.55 -5.21 -12.38
C ASN A 60 5.27 -3.84 -12.51
N LEU A 61 4.58 -2.79 -12.94
CA LEU A 61 5.15 -1.47 -13.22
C LEU A 61 5.83 -0.82 -12.01
N PHE A 62 5.53 -1.31 -10.80
CA PHE A 62 6.04 -0.78 -9.53
C PHE A 62 7.52 -1.09 -9.27
N LEU A 63 8.07 -2.17 -9.86
CA LEU A 63 9.39 -2.67 -9.49
C LEU A 63 10.49 -1.84 -10.18
N PRO A 64 11.36 -1.14 -9.43
CA PRO A 64 12.33 -0.21 -10.01
C PRO A 64 13.39 -0.90 -10.87
N SER A 65 13.98 -0.15 -11.80
CA SER A 65 14.97 -0.63 -12.76
C SER A 65 16.23 -1.27 -12.15
N ASN A 66 16.55 -0.95 -10.89
CA ASN A 66 17.68 -1.53 -10.17
C ASN A 66 17.49 -3.01 -9.77
N TYR A 67 16.30 -3.59 -10.03
CA TYR A 67 16.06 -5.03 -9.87
C TYR A 67 16.35 -5.85 -11.13
N GLY A 68 16.97 -5.25 -12.16
CA GLY A 68 17.42 -5.95 -13.37
C GLY A 68 16.28 -6.60 -14.15
N ASP A 69 16.46 -7.85 -14.55
CA ASP A 69 15.50 -8.60 -15.40
C ASP A 69 14.10 -8.80 -14.76
N LEU A 70 13.97 -8.57 -13.46
CA LEU A 70 12.68 -8.61 -12.79
C LEU A 70 11.83 -7.35 -13.02
N SER A 71 12.48 -6.25 -13.43
CA SER A 71 11.86 -4.92 -13.56
C SER A 71 11.38 -4.65 -14.99
N PRO A 72 10.26 -3.92 -15.17
CA PRO A 72 9.87 -3.36 -16.46
C PRO A 72 10.76 -2.18 -16.90
N GLY A 73 11.77 -1.83 -16.11
CA GLY A 73 12.76 -0.79 -16.42
C GLY A 73 12.28 0.64 -16.14
N LEU A 74 11.39 0.83 -15.16
CA LEU A 74 10.96 2.15 -14.69
C LEU A 74 11.74 2.55 -13.44
N THR A 75 11.89 3.84 -13.22
CA THR A 75 12.28 4.42 -11.94
C THR A 75 11.04 4.64 -11.05
N ASN A 76 11.23 4.89 -9.74
CA ASN A 76 10.12 5.29 -8.87
C ASN A 76 9.47 6.59 -9.35
N LEU A 77 10.26 7.52 -9.87
CA LEU A 77 9.77 8.79 -10.43
C LEU A 77 8.87 8.55 -11.67
N GLU A 78 9.25 7.63 -12.56
CA GLU A 78 8.46 7.27 -13.75
C GLU A 78 7.20 6.47 -13.39
N TYR A 79 7.25 5.64 -12.33
CA TYR A 79 6.10 4.89 -11.83
C TYR A 79 5.07 5.79 -11.10
N ALA A 80 5.51 6.89 -10.49
CA ALA A 80 4.65 7.76 -9.69
C ALA A 80 3.33 8.18 -10.39
N PRO A 81 3.32 8.73 -11.61
CA PRO A 81 2.09 9.11 -12.29
C PRO A 81 1.21 7.91 -12.66
N LEU A 82 1.79 6.72 -12.88
CA LEU A 82 1.02 5.49 -13.14
C LEU A 82 0.28 5.04 -11.89
N ALA A 83 0.96 5.01 -10.75
CA ALA A 83 0.36 4.69 -9.45
C ALA A 83 -0.72 5.71 -9.05
N GLU A 84 -0.52 7.00 -9.37
CA GLU A 84 -1.52 8.04 -9.18
C GLU A 84 -2.79 7.72 -9.98
N LYS A 85 -2.66 7.34 -11.26
CA LYS A 85 -3.82 6.95 -12.07
C LYS A 85 -4.54 5.73 -11.51
N MET A 86 -3.79 4.68 -11.15
CA MET A 86 -4.36 3.49 -10.50
C MET A 86 -5.11 3.84 -9.20
N GLY A 87 -4.64 4.83 -8.45
CA GLY A 87 -5.27 5.31 -7.22
C GLY A 87 -6.67 5.91 -7.40
N SER A 88 -7.07 6.25 -8.63
CA SER A 88 -8.41 6.75 -8.92
C SER A 88 -9.52 5.70 -8.77
N ILE A 89 -9.21 4.40 -8.71
CA ILE A 89 -10.11 3.31 -8.34
C ILE A 89 -9.43 2.48 -7.25
N GLY A 90 -10.08 2.28 -6.09
CA GLY A 90 -9.45 1.70 -4.90
C GLY A 90 -8.77 0.33 -5.11
N TRP A 91 -9.28 -0.49 -6.02
CA TRP A 91 -8.76 -1.81 -6.33
C TRP A 91 -7.98 -1.91 -7.66
N ALA A 92 -7.89 -0.83 -8.46
CA ALA A 92 -7.30 -0.90 -9.82
C ALA A 92 -5.84 -1.38 -9.82
N SER A 93 -5.03 -1.03 -8.81
CA SER A 93 -3.62 -1.46 -8.75
C SER A 93 -3.46 -2.98 -8.71
N GLU A 94 -4.48 -3.73 -8.27
CA GLU A 94 -4.49 -5.20 -8.32
C GLU A 94 -4.44 -5.74 -9.75
N VAL A 95 -5.15 -5.10 -10.68
CA VAL A 95 -5.21 -5.51 -12.08
C VAL A 95 -3.84 -5.47 -12.76
N PHE A 96 -2.96 -4.60 -12.29
CA PHE A 96 -1.60 -4.40 -12.81
C PHE A 96 -0.52 -5.09 -11.97
N ASN A 97 -0.91 -5.92 -10.99
CA ASN A 97 -0.04 -6.52 -9.97
C ASN A 97 0.82 -5.48 -9.24
N CYS A 98 0.23 -4.32 -8.96
CA CYS A 98 0.86 -3.18 -8.31
C CYS A 98 0.25 -2.84 -6.95
N SER A 99 -0.54 -3.77 -6.35
CA SER A 99 -1.21 -3.55 -5.07
C SER A 99 -0.33 -3.91 -3.87
N ALA A 100 -0.59 -3.27 -2.75
CA ALA A 100 -0.05 -3.68 -1.45
C ALA A 100 -0.94 -4.79 -0.86
N PRO A 101 -0.37 -5.74 -0.08
CA PRO A 101 1.01 -5.80 0.41
C PRO A 101 2.00 -6.44 -0.55
N ASP A 102 1.55 -7.01 -1.67
CA ASP A 102 2.38 -7.83 -2.56
C ASP A 102 3.57 -7.08 -3.14
N THR A 103 3.42 -5.82 -3.55
CA THR A 103 4.55 -5.03 -4.07
C THR A 103 5.72 -5.00 -3.09
N GLY A 104 5.46 -4.68 -1.81
CA GLY A 104 6.50 -4.66 -0.79
C GLY A 104 7.04 -6.05 -0.44
N ASN A 105 6.21 -7.09 -0.52
CA ASN A 105 6.63 -8.46 -0.28
C ASN A 105 7.48 -9.00 -1.45
N MET A 106 7.11 -8.69 -2.70
CA MET A 106 7.91 -9.02 -3.88
C MET A 106 9.28 -8.33 -3.84
N GLU A 107 9.34 -7.02 -3.53
CA GLU A 107 10.60 -6.32 -3.35
C GLU A 107 11.45 -6.93 -2.23
N THR A 108 10.83 -7.33 -1.12
CA THR A 108 11.54 -7.96 0.00
C THR A 108 12.17 -9.28 -0.41
N ILE A 109 11.43 -10.17 -1.09
CA ILE A 109 11.96 -11.45 -1.53
C ILE A 109 12.97 -11.25 -2.67
N ALA A 110 12.74 -10.32 -3.58
CA ALA A 110 13.66 -9.99 -4.68
C ALA A 110 15.02 -9.54 -4.14
N LYS A 111 15.03 -8.72 -3.07
CA LYS A 111 16.24 -8.16 -2.49
C LYS A 111 16.96 -9.10 -1.53
N TYR A 112 16.22 -9.80 -0.67
CA TYR A 112 16.76 -10.53 0.48
C TYR A 112 16.62 -12.04 0.40
N GLY A 113 15.78 -12.55 -0.52
CA GLY A 113 15.53 -13.97 -0.69
C GLY A 113 16.70 -14.70 -1.36
N THR A 114 16.89 -15.96 -1.00
CA THR A 114 17.78 -16.90 -1.68
C THR A 114 17.22 -17.25 -3.07
N LYS A 115 18.04 -17.90 -3.91
CA LYS A 115 17.60 -18.36 -5.25
C LYS A 115 16.36 -19.27 -5.16
N ASP A 116 16.35 -20.21 -4.21
CA ASP A 116 15.23 -21.14 -4.01
C ASP A 116 13.99 -20.44 -3.51
N GLN A 117 14.12 -19.48 -2.59
CA GLN A 117 12.99 -18.66 -2.12
C GLN A 117 12.41 -17.81 -3.25
N LYS A 118 13.25 -17.25 -4.13
CA LYS A 118 12.81 -16.48 -5.31
C LYS A 118 12.08 -17.37 -6.31
N GLU A 119 12.60 -18.53 -6.64
CA GLU A 119 11.96 -19.46 -7.57
C GLU A 119 10.61 -19.95 -7.01
N ARG A 120 10.57 -20.30 -5.73
CA ARG A 120 9.38 -20.86 -5.08
C ARG A 120 8.28 -19.84 -4.83
N TRP A 121 8.62 -18.59 -4.46
CA TRP A 121 7.65 -17.60 -3.97
C TRP A 121 7.59 -16.32 -4.79
N LEU A 122 8.74 -15.75 -5.16
CA LEU A 122 8.75 -14.50 -5.92
C LEU A 122 8.19 -14.68 -7.32
N LYS A 123 8.60 -15.73 -8.00
CA LYS A 123 8.17 -15.99 -9.37
C LYS A 123 6.64 -16.14 -9.51
N PRO A 124 5.94 -16.96 -8.68
CA PRO A 124 4.48 -17.01 -8.71
C PRO A 124 3.81 -15.69 -8.30
N LEU A 125 4.39 -14.91 -7.36
CA LEU A 125 3.89 -13.57 -7.01
C LEU A 125 4.02 -12.61 -8.20
N MET A 126 5.18 -12.58 -8.85
CA MET A 126 5.43 -11.75 -10.04
C MET A 126 4.52 -12.14 -11.22
N ASN A 127 4.17 -13.42 -11.32
CA ASN A 127 3.20 -13.91 -12.31
C ASN A 127 1.75 -13.62 -11.93
N GLY A 128 1.46 -13.18 -10.68
CA GLY A 128 0.10 -12.99 -10.18
C GLY A 128 -0.68 -14.29 -9.94
N GLU A 129 0.03 -15.42 -9.83
CA GLU A 129 -0.56 -16.75 -9.56
C GLU A 129 -0.95 -16.91 -8.09
N ILE A 130 -0.23 -16.25 -7.20
CA ILE A 130 -0.48 -16.23 -5.76
C ILE A 130 -0.43 -14.80 -5.22
N ARG A 131 -0.98 -14.64 -4.02
CA ARG A 131 -0.92 -13.41 -3.22
C ARG A 131 -0.14 -13.68 -1.93
N SER A 132 0.17 -12.62 -1.22
CA SER A 132 0.95 -12.67 0.02
C SER A 132 0.39 -11.73 1.09
N ALA A 133 0.83 -11.94 2.34
CA ALA A 133 0.56 -11.01 3.43
C ALA A 133 1.84 -10.73 4.23
N PHE A 134 1.83 -9.61 4.96
CA PHE A 134 2.92 -9.19 5.83
C PHE A 134 2.45 -9.20 7.29
N LEU A 135 2.99 -10.12 8.10
CA LEU A 135 2.59 -10.36 9.48
C LEU A 135 3.57 -9.71 10.44
N MET A 136 3.34 -8.45 10.78
CA MET A 136 4.19 -7.69 11.68
C MET A 136 3.46 -7.29 12.98
N THR A 137 2.33 -6.61 12.85
CA THR A 137 1.58 -5.99 13.93
C THR A 137 0.95 -7.00 14.88
N GLU A 138 0.99 -6.74 16.20
CA GLU A 138 0.47 -7.61 17.25
C GLU A 138 -0.58 -6.89 18.11
N PRO A 139 -1.65 -7.58 18.58
CA PRO A 139 -2.70 -6.95 19.38
C PRO A 139 -2.25 -6.59 20.79
N ALA A 140 -1.29 -7.31 21.36
CA ALA A 140 -0.90 -7.17 22.76
C ALA A 140 0.13 -6.06 23.03
N VAL A 141 0.74 -5.51 21.98
CA VAL A 141 1.83 -4.53 22.09
C VAL A 141 1.70 -3.39 21.08
N ALA A 142 2.27 -2.23 21.41
CA ALA A 142 2.35 -1.10 20.47
C ALA A 142 3.39 -1.40 19.38
N SER A 143 2.94 -1.99 18.27
CA SER A 143 3.80 -2.46 17.18
C SER A 143 4.32 -1.33 16.27
N SER A 144 3.89 -0.08 16.47
CA SER A 144 4.52 1.09 15.88
C SER A 144 5.99 1.26 16.32
N ASP A 145 6.33 0.78 17.53
CA ASP A 145 7.70 0.42 17.91
C ASP A 145 7.93 -1.07 17.62
N ALA A 146 8.53 -1.37 16.46
CA ALA A 146 8.79 -2.74 16.02
C ALA A 146 9.63 -3.57 17.01
N THR A 147 10.32 -2.93 17.95
CA THR A 147 11.09 -3.62 18.98
C THR A 147 10.23 -4.24 20.08
N ASN A 148 8.94 -3.86 20.16
CA ASN A 148 7.98 -4.41 21.11
C ASN A 148 7.38 -5.77 20.71
N ILE A 149 7.57 -6.20 19.45
CA ILE A 149 7.05 -7.48 18.93
C ILE A 149 7.43 -8.63 19.87
N GLN A 150 6.46 -9.50 20.17
CA GLN A 150 6.61 -10.62 21.10
C GLN A 150 6.53 -12.01 20.44
N THR A 151 6.02 -12.10 19.20
CA THR A 151 6.01 -13.37 18.45
C THR A 151 7.39 -13.98 18.46
N SER A 152 7.51 -15.23 18.94
CA SER A 152 8.78 -15.97 19.04
C SER A 152 9.04 -16.80 17.79
N ILE A 153 10.29 -16.90 17.41
CA ILE A 153 10.82 -17.77 16.35
C ILE A 153 11.97 -18.55 16.97
N VAL A 154 11.73 -19.78 17.43
CA VAL A 154 12.71 -20.59 18.17
C VAL A 154 13.23 -21.71 17.27
N LYS A 155 14.55 -21.82 17.18
CA LYS A 155 15.19 -22.90 16.42
C LYS A 155 15.03 -24.24 17.13
N ASP A 156 14.53 -25.25 16.42
CA ASP A 156 14.38 -26.61 16.91
C ASP A 156 14.82 -27.62 15.82
N GLY A 157 16.03 -28.11 15.92
CA GLY A 157 16.65 -28.97 14.92
C GLY A 157 16.83 -28.27 13.57
N ASN A 158 16.17 -28.78 12.54
CA ASN A 158 16.19 -28.23 11.17
C ASN A 158 15.02 -27.27 10.88
N ASP A 159 14.21 -26.97 11.90
CA ASP A 159 13.05 -26.10 11.79
C ASP A 159 13.17 -24.89 12.72
N TYR A 160 12.32 -23.88 12.44
CA TYR A 160 11.89 -22.89 13.40
C TYR A 160 10.47 -23.20 13.86
N VAL A 161 10.23 -23.05 15.16
CA VAL A 161 8.92 -23.11 15.79
C VAL A 161 8.46 -21.70 16.10
N ILE A 162 7.30 -21.31 15.60
CA ILE A 162 6.76 -19.94 15.69
C ILE A 162 5.51 -19.95 16.56
N ASN A 163 5.50 -19.07 17.57
CA ASN A 163 4.34 -18.86 18.44
C ASN A 163 4.06 -17.37 18.60
N GLY A 164 2.79 -16.98 18.48
CA GLY A 164 2.38 -15.59 18.65
C GLY A 164 1.02 -15.28 18.04
N ARG A 165 0.67 -14.00 18.03
CA ARG A 165 -0.58 -13.51 17.47
C ARG A 165 -0.35 -12.24 16.66
N LYS A 166 -0.86 -12.21 15.44
CA LYS A 166 -0.74 -11.11 14.50
C LYS A 166 -2.13 -10.58 14.17
N TRP A 167 -2.25 -9.30 13.91
CA TRP A 167 -3.46 -8.70 13.41
C TRP A 167 -3.18 -7.63 12.36
N TRP A 168 -4.21 -7.10 11.73
CA TRP A 168 -4.10 -6.17 10.60
C TRP A 168 -3.22 -6.70 9.48
N SER A 169 -3.26 -8.04 9.30
CA SER A 169 -2.50 -8.72 8.26
C SER A 169 -3.24 -8.61 6.93
N SER A 170 -3.01 -7.50 6.21
CA SER A 170 -3.68 -7.18 4.95
C SER A 170 -3.36 -8.23 3.88
N GLY A 171 -4.37 -8.61 3.10
CA GLY A 171 -4.29 -9.61 2.05
C GLY A 171 -4.37 -11.06 2.54
N ALA A 172 -4.33 -11.31 3.86
CA ALA A 172 -4.32 -12.67 4.38
C ALA A 172 -5.68 -13.39 4.28
N MET A 173 -6.78 -12.66 4.07
CA MET A 173 -8.10 -13.24 3.83
C MET A 173 -8.31 -13.65 2.37
N ASN A 174 -7.49 -13.12 1.44
CA ASN A 174 -7.62 -13.43 0.02
C ASN A 174 -7.39 -14.93 -0.23
N PRO A 175 -8.26 -15.61 -1.00
CA PRO A 175 -8.16 -17.07 -1.25
C PRO A 175 -6.89 -17.47 -2.02
N HIS A 176 -6.26 -16.52 -2.73
CA HIS A 176 -4.99 -16.72 -3.43
C HIS A 176 -3.77 -16.42 -2.56
N CYS A 177 -3.93 -15.97 -1.30
CA CYS A 177 -2.82 -15.77 -0.38
C CYS A 177 -2.19 -17.10 0.01
N LYS A 178 -0.93 -17.32 -0.38
CA LYS A 178 -0.21 -18.60 -0.17
C LYS A 178 1.03 -18.46 0.68
N ILE A 179 1.51 -17.24 0.91
CA ILE A 179 2.75 -16.99 1.63
C ILE A 179 2.65 -15.76 2.53
N TYR A 180 3.18 -15.88 3.73
CA TYR A 180 3.36 -14.77 4.67
C TYR A 180 4.83 -14.44 4.85
N ILE A 181 5.16 -13.15 4.91
CA ILE A 181 6.42 -12.67 5.48
C ILE A 181 6.12 -12.30 6.93
N LEU A 182 6.62 -13.09 7.86
CA LEU A 182 6.37 -12.93 9.29
C LEU A 182 7.57 -12.33 9.99
N MET A 183 7.36 -11.30 10.81
CA MET A 183 8.35 -10.74 11.71
C MET A 183 8.13 -11.21 13.14
N GLY A 184 9.18 -11.76 13.76
CA GLY A 184 9.20 -12.22 15.16
C GLY A 184 10.60 -12.12 15.74
N LYS A 185 10.76 -12.46 17.04
CA LYS A 185 12.05 -12.47 17.73
C LYS A 185 12.68 -13.85 17.69
N THR A 186 13.92 -13.92 17.21
CA THR A 186 14.75 -15.12 17.29
C THR A 186 15.65 -15.11 18.53
N ASP A 187 16.01 -13.93 19.04
CA ASP A 187 16.81 -13.79 20.27
C ASP A 187 16.31 -12.60 21.10
N PHE A 188 15.68 -12.86 22.23
CA PHE A 188 15.18 -11.84 23.16
C PHE A 188 16.30 -11.12 23.93
N ASN A 189 17.51 -11.69 23.99
CA ASN A 189 18.66 -11.15 24.71
C ASN A 189 19.62 -10.34 23.82
N ALA A 190 19.46 -10.43 22.50
CA ALA A 190 20.27 -9.66 21.56
C ALA A 190 20.05 -8.14 21.71
N PRO A 191 20.95 -7.29 21.19
CA PRO A 191 20.70 -5.85 21.11
C PRO A 191 19.37 -5.52 20.44
N LYS A 192 18.67 -4.48 20.94
CA LYS A 192 17.28 -4.14 20.64
C LYS A 192 16.87 -4.25 19.16
N HIS A 193 17.72 -3.85 18.23
CA HIS A 193 17.47 -3.91 16.78
C HIS A 193 17.97 -5.18 16.09
N GLN A 194 18.49 -6.14 16.83
CA GLN A 194 18.96 -7.44 16.36
C GLN A 194 18.17 -8.62 16.93
N GLN A 195 17.09 -8.34 17.69
CA GLN A 195 16.22 -9.38 18.22
C GLN A 195 15.30 -9.98 17.16
N GLN A 196 14.90 -9.18 16.17
CA GLN A 196 13.88 -9.53 15.19
C GLN A 196 14.49 -10.18 13.95
N SER A 197 13.77 -11.17 13.44
CA SER A 197 14.03 -11.82 12.15
C SER A 197 12.77 -11.82 11.30
N MET A 198 12.92 -12.00 10.00
CA MET A 198 11.80 -12.24 9.09
C MET A 198 11.90 -13.64 8.49
N ILE A 199 10.75 -14.32 8.43
CA ILE A 199 10.68 -15.70 7.97
C ILE A 199 9.47 -15.89 7.04
N LEU A 200 9.65 -16.72 6.01
CA LEU A 200 8.59 -17.10 5.08
C LEU A 200 7.77 -18.24 5.69
N VAL A 201 6.46 -18.01 5.83
CA VAL A 201 5.52 -19.00 6.38
C VAL A 201 4.44 -19.29 5.33
N PRO A 202 4.39 -20.51 4.74
CA PRO A 202 3.28 -20.87 3.87
C PRO A 202 1.94 -20.75 4.61
N ALA A 203 0.93 -20.18 3.96
CA ALA A 203 -0.35 -19.87 4.61
C ALA A 203 -1.09 -21.11 5.16
N ASN A 204 -0.84 -22.28 4.56
CA ASN A 204 -1.44 -23.55 4.96
C ASN A 204 -0.59 -24.37 5.96
N THR A 205 0.43 -23.77 6.56
CA THR A 205 1.28 -24.48 7.56
C THR A 205 0.43 -24.84 8.78
N PRO A 206 0.51 -26.09 9.29
CA PRO A 206 -0.16 -26.47 10.52
C PRO A 206 0.17 -25.52 11.68
N GLY A 207 -0.84 -25.16 12.47
CA GLY A 207 -0.71 -24.20 13.57
C GLY A 207 -0.99 -22.75 13.17
N VAL A 208 -1.09 -22.44 11.88
CA VAL A 208 -1.58 -21.14 11.39
C VAL A 208 -3.10 -21.15 11.39
N LYS A 209 -3.72 -20.23 12.13
CA LYS A 209 -5.17 -20.11 12.21
C LYS A 209 -5.61 -18.66 12.03
N ILE A 210 -6.39 -18.38 11.00
CA ILE A 210 -7.11 -17.11 10.85
C ILE A 210 -8.27 -17.13 11.85
N LEU A 211 -8.30 -16.13 12.74
CA LEU A 211 -9.33 -16.02 13.78
C LEU A 211 -10.55 -15.25 13.28
N ARG A 212 -10.32 -14.14 12.60
CA ARG A 212 -11.38 -13.28 12.06
C ARG A 212 -10.81 -12.26 11.09
N PRO A 213 -11.63 -11.69 10.20
CA PRO A 213 -11.32 -10.43 9.54
C PRO A 213 -11.42 -9.27 10.53
N MET A 214 -10.59 -8.25 10.36
CA MET A 214 -10.69 -6.97 11.06
C MET A 214 -11.57 -6.04 10.23
N GLU A 215 -12.45 -5.31 10.88
CA GLU A 215 -13.31 -4.33 10.22
C GLU A 215 -12.68 -2.93 10.26
N VAL A 216 -12.70 -2.26 9.13
CA VAL A 216 -12.29 -0.85 9.00
C VAL A 216 -13.56 -0.02 8.80
N PHE A 217 -13.94 0.77 9.78
CA PHE A 217 -15.21 1.52 9.80
C PHE A 217 -16.43 0.66 9.44
N GLY A 218 -16.45 -0.60 9.92
CA GLY A 218 -17.54 -1.55 9.69
C GLY A 218 -17.48 -2.28 8.33
N SER A 219 -16.39 -2.17 7.58
CA SER A 219 -16.15 -2.94 6.35
C SER A 219 -14.97 -3.90 6.51
N VAL A 220 -15.10 -5.11 5.98
CA VAL A 220 -14.03 -6.14 6.02
C VAL A 220 -13.00 -6.02 4.89
N ASP A 221 -13.15 -5.05 4.00
CA ASP A 221 -12.25 -4.81 2.85
C ASP A 221 -12.06 -6.04 1.95
N SER A 222 -13.18 -6.66 1.59
CA SER A 222 -13.22 -7.87 0.75
C SER A 222 -12.75 -7.59 -0.71
N PRO A 223 -12.03 -8.51 -1.38
CA PRO A 223 -11.64 -9.86 -0.92
C PRO A 223 -10.30 -9.90 -0.19
N GLU A 224 -9.59 -8.80 -0.09
CA GLU A 224 -8.24 -8.74 0.50
C GLU A 224 -8.25 -8.97 2.00
N GLY A 225 -9.09 -8.25 2.71
CA GLY A 225 -9.27 -8.27 4.15
C GLY A 225 -8.03 -8.01 4.97
N HIS A 226 -8.25 -7.81 6.26
CA HIS A 226 -7.18 -7.65 7.26
C HIS A 226 -7.37 -8.73 8.32
N ALA A 227 -6.55 -9.77 8.32
CA ALA A 227 -6.75 -10.90 9.22
C ALA A 227 -6.15 -10.68 10.61
N GLU A 228 -6.83 -11.22 11.63
CA GLU A 228 -6.22 -11.59 12.89
C GLU A 228 -5.84 -13.06 12.84
N ILE A 229 -4.55 -13.37 13.13
CA ILE A 229 -3.93 -14.69 12.93
C ILE A 229 -3.28 -15.15 14.22
N GLU A 230 -3.60 -16.36 14.64
CA GLU A 230 -2.95 -17.07 15.73
C GLU A 230 -1.92 -18.06 15.14
N LEU A 231 -0.77 -18.14 15.78
CA LEU A 231 0.33 -19.01 15.42
C LEU A 231 0.66 -19.88 16.64
N THR A 232 0.40 -21.19 16.54
CA THR A 232 0.62 -22.15 17.61
C THR A 232 1.50 -23.29 17.11
N ASP A 233 2.73 -23.35 17.60
CA ASP A 233 3.75 -24.35 17.22
C ASP A 233 3.91 -24.49 15.70
N VAL A 234 3.85 -23.36 14.98
CA VAL A 234 4.01 -23.33 13.52
C VAL A 234 5.44 -23.69 13.16
N ARG A 235 5.64 -24.81 12.47
CA ARG A 235 6.95 -25.31 12.07
C ARG A 235 7.24 -25.01 10.61
N VAL A 236 8.39 -24.37 10.37
CA VAL A 236 8.93 -24.13 9.03
C VAL A 236 10.42 -24.42 8.97
N PRO A 237 10.95 -24.89 7.83
CA PRO A 237 12.39 -25.16 7.69
C PRO A 237 13.26 -23.94 7.97
N ILE A 238 14.45 -24.13 8.51
CA ILE A 238 15.43 -23.04 8.76
C ILE A 238 15.79 -22.28 7.48
N SER A 239 15.66 -22.90 6.32
CA SER A 239 15.87 -22.25 5.01
C SER A 239 14.81 -21.20 4.65
N ASN A 240 13.72 -21.09 5.43
CA ASN A 240 12.70 -20.08 5.21
C ASN A 240 13.03 -18.70 5.79
N ILE A 241 14.11 -18.59 6.59
CA ILE A 241 14.55 -17.29 7.12
C ILE A 241 15.07 -16.39 5.99
N LEU A 242 14.70 -15.12 6.04
CA LEU A 242 15.17 -14.11 5.07
C LEU A 242 16.45 -13.45 5.61
N LEU A 243 17.51 -13.40 4.80
CA LEU A 243 18.79 -12.72 5.07
C LEU A 243 19.57 -13.26 6.29
N GLY A 244 18.91 -13.95 7.23
CA GLY A 244 19.49 -14.50 8.46
C GLY A 244 18.86 -13.97 9.75
N GLU A 245 19.21 -14.59 10.87
CA GLU A 245 18.73 -14.20 12.20
C GLU A 245 19.20 -12.78 12.59
N GLY A 246 18.33 -12.05 13.33
CA GLY A 246 18.63 -10.70 13.80
C GLY A 246 18.57 -9.60 12.73
N ARG A 247 18.20 -9.94 11.49
CA ARG A 247 18.17 -8.99 10.36
C ARG A 247 16.77 -8.48 10.02
N GLY A 248 15.76 -8.83 10.83
CA GLY A 248 14.35 -8.45 10.57
C GLY A 248 14.11 -6.94 10.56
N PHE A 249 14.77 -6.19 11.43
CA PHE A 249 14.64 -4.74 11.47
C PHE A 249 15.21 -4.06 10.21
N GLU A 250 16.35 -4.55 9.71
CA GLU A 250 16.96 -4.09 8.46
C GLU A 250 16.04 -4.34 7.26
N ILE A 251 15.44 -5.54 7.20
CA ILE A 251 14.49 -5.90 6.14
C ILE A 251 13.25 -4.99 6.21
N ALA A 252 12.70 -4.75 7.41
CA ALA A 252 11.55 -3.87 7.60
C ALA A 252 11.81 -2.46 7.07
N GLN A 253 12.97 -1.87 7.36
CA GLN A 253 13.34 -0.55 6.86
C GLN A 253 13.47 -0.54 5.32
N GLY A 254 14.02 -1.58 4.73
CA GLY A 254 14.16 -1.72 3.28
C GLY A 254 12.82 -1.88 2.55
N ARG A 255 11.85 -2.57 3.17
CA ARG A 255 10.51 -2.82 2.61
C ARG A 255 9.60 -1.59 2.68
N LEU A 256 9.58 -0.94 3.84
CA LEU A 256 8.60 0.13 4.11
C LEU A 256 8.90 1.44 3.38
N GLY A 257 10.14 1.67 2.95
CA GLY A 257 10.55 2.89 2.23
C GLY A 257 9.77 3.09 0.92
N PRO A 258 9.92 2.21 -0.07
CA PRO A 258 9.20 2.28 -1.34
C PRO A 258 7.67 2.16 -1.17
N GLY A 259 7.19 1.25 -0.31
CA GLY A 259 5.76 1.06 -0.06
C GLY A 259 5.05 2.34 0.39
N ARG A 260 5.71 3.17 1.22
CA ARG A 260 5.18 4.48 1.66
C ARG A 260 5.01 5.44 0.50
N ILE A 261 5.95 5.46 -0.45
CA ILE A 261 5.86 6.29 -1.66
C ILE A 261 4.67 5.84 -2.50
N HIS A 262 4.51 4.54 -2.75
CA HIS A 262 3.41 3.98 -3.53
C HIS A 262 2.03 4.30 -2.93
N HIS A 263 1.88 4.23 -1.61
CA HIS A 263 0.63 4.65 -0.94
C HIS A 263 0.34 6.14 -1.15
N CYS A 264 1.36 7.00 -1.02
CA CYS A 264 1.19 8.44 -1.26
C CYS A 264 0.78 8.74 -2.70
N MET A 265 1.39 8.08 -3.70
CA MET A 265 1.03 8.23 -5.11
C MET A 265 -0.45 7.87 -5.34
N ARG A 266 -0.91 6.72 -4.85
CA ARG A 266 -2.33 6.31 -4.99
C ARG A 266 -3.28 7.25 -4.29
N LEU A 267 -2.94 7.78 -3.11
CA LEU A 267 -3.76 8.75 -2.40
C LEU A 267 -3.91 10.07 -3.14
N ILE A 268 -2.88 10.51 -3.86
CA ILE A 268 -2.95 11.70 -4.72
C ILE A 268 -4.00 11.46 -5.83
N GLY A 269 -4.01 10.27 -6.43
CA GLY A 269 -4.99 9.88 -7.44
C GLY A 269 -6.42 9.85 -6.91
N ALA A 270 -6.64 9.31 -5.72
CA ALA A 270 -7.94 9.31 -5.06
C ALA A 270 -8.41 10.74 -4.73
N ALA A 271 -7.52 11.60 -4.24
CA ALA A 271 -7.79 13.00 -3.94
C ALA A 271 -8.12 13.80 -5.21
N GLN A 272 -7.36 13.58 -6.30
CA GLN A 272 -7.62 14.22 -7.60
C GLN A 272 -9.02 13.84 -8.11
N ARG A 273 -9.35 12.54 -8.11
CA ARG A 273 -10.67 12.09 -8.52
C ARG A 273 -11.79 12.67 -7.63
N ALA A 274 -11.56 12.76 -6.32
CA ALA A 274 -12.51 13.38 -5.41
C ALA A 274 -12.75 14.85 -5.74
N LEU A 275 -11.70 15.59 -6.11
CA LEU A 275 -11.79 16.98 -6.58
C LEU A 275 -12.57 17.08 -7.90
N ASP A 276 -12.29 16.19 -8.86
CA ASP A 276 -12.99 16.16 -10.15
C ASP A 276 -14.50 15.90 -9.96
N LEU A 277 -14.86 14.94 -9.10
CA LEU A 277 -16.25 14.66 -8.72
C LEU A 277 -16.90 15.86 -8.00
N MET A 278 -16.16 16.53 -7.12
CA MET A 278 -16.63 17.75 -6.44
C MET A 278 -16.93 18.86 -7.45
N CYS A 279 -16.05 19.09 -8.42
CA CYS A 279 -16.24 20.08 -9.48
C CYS A 279 -17.46 19.74 -10.34
N LYS A 280 -17.60 18.48 -10.75
CA LYS A 280 -18.75 18.00 -11.51
C LYS A 280 -20.05 18.23 -10.74
N ARG A 281 -20.12 17.77 -9.49
CA ARG A 281 -21.28 17.92 -8.62
C ARG A 281 -21.64 19.39 -8.41
N ALA A 282 -20.67 20.26 -8.19
CA ALA A 282 -20.88 21.68 -7.97
C ALA A 282 -21.48 22.39 -9.19
N ASN A 283 -21.16 21.95 -10.40
CA ASN A 283 -21.74 22.50 -11.64
C ASN A 283 -23.14 21.96 -11.95
N GLU A 284 -23.43 20.71 -11.56
CA GLU A 284 -24.72 20.06 -11.87
C GLU A 284 -25.79 20.35 -10.82
N ARG A 285 -25.45 20.45 -9.54
CA ARG A 285 -26.41 20.54 -8.43
C ARG A 285 -26.86 21.96 -8.17
N THR A 286 -28.17 22.18 -8.16
CA THR A 286 -28.79 23.44 -7.83
C THR A 286 -29.34 23.42 -6.40
N ALA A 287 -29.07 24.49 -5.63
CA ALA A 287 -29.65 24.76 -4.33
C ALA A 287 -29.89 26.27 -4.17
N PHE A 288 -30.96 26.64 -3.51
CA PHE A 288 -31.35 28.06 -3.32
C PHE A 288 -31.34 28.87 -4.63
N GLY A 289 -31.88 28.27 -5.72
CA GLY A 289 -32.05 28.91 -7.01
C GLY A 289 -30.82 29.08 -7.88
N ARG A 290 -29.66 28.48 -7.50
CA ARG A 290 -28.41 28.54 -8.27
C ARG A 290 -27.55 27.30 -8.10
N ASN A 291 -26.67 27.00 -9.07
CA ASN A 291 -25.75 25.91 -9.00
C ASN A 291 -24.75 26.11 -7.84
N LEU A 292 -24.34 25.02 -7.19
CA LEU A 292 -23.42 25.06 -6.03
C LEU A 292 -22.12 25.81 -6.36
N ILE A 293 -21.62 25.69 -7.58
CA ILE A 293 -20.39 26.39 -8.02
C ILE A 293 -20.51 27.93 -7.93
N LYS A 294 -21.71 28.48 -7.83
CA LYS A 294 -21.91 29.92 -7.67
C LYS A 294 -21.71 30.42 -6.24
N PHE A 295 -21.58 29.50 -5.26
CA PHE A 295 -21.25 29.86 -3.88
C PHE A 295 -19.74 30.01 -3.72
N SER A 296 -19.31 31.13 -3.10
CA SER A 296 -17.88 31.44 -2.97
C SER A 296 -17.10 30.41 -2.12
N SER A 297 -17.74 29.85 -1.07
CA SER A 297 -17.15 28.79 -0.24
C SER A 297 -16.76 27.56 -1.07
N ILE A 298 -17.66 27.10 -1.96
CA ILE A 298 -17.40 25.96 -2.82
C ILE A 298 -16.21 26.21 -3.76
N ARG A 299 -16.13 27.41 -4.35
CA ARG A 299 -14.98 27.79 -5.20
C ARG A 299 -13.68 27.85 -4.40
N GLN A 300 -13.72 28.32 -3.16
CA GLN A 300 -12.56 28.37 -2.27
C GLN A 300 -12.11 26.94 -1.91
N ASP A 301 -13.03 26.03 -1.62
CA ASP A 301 -12.73 24.63 -1.31
C ASP A 301 -12.11 23.91 -2.52
N ILE A 302 -12.61 24.15 -3.73
CA ILE A 302 -12.03 23.62 -4.99
C ILE A 302 -10.59 24.14 -5.16
N ALA A 303 -10.38 25.45 -5.07
CA ALA A 303 -9.07 26.05 -5.25
C ALA A 303 -8.05 25.57 -4.18
N LYS A 304 -8.47 25.50 -2.91
CA LYS A 304 -7.65 25.01 -1.81
C LYS A 304 -7.28 23.55 -2.03
N SER A 305 -8.22 22.72 -2.46
CA SER A 305 -7.98 21.30 -2.72
C SER A 305 -6.97 21.09 -3.85
N GLU A 306 -7.06 21.84 -4.94
CA GLU A 306 -6.09 21.77 -6.03
C GLU A 306 -4.68 22.19 -5.56
N CYS A 307 -4.56 23.29 -4.80
CA CYS A 307 -3.27 23.71 -4.25
C CYS A 307 -2.64 22.62 -3.35
N GLU A 308 -3.43 22.02 -2.47
CA GLU A 308 -2.98 20.97 -1.56
C GLU A 308 -2.54 19.71 -2.32
N ILE A 309 -3.28 19.30 -3.36
CA ILE A 309 -2.92 18.16 -4.23
C ILE A 309 -1.59 18.42 -4.95
N GLN A 310 -1.41 19.61 -5.56
CA GLN A 310 -0.18 19.94 -6.28
C GLN A 310 1.04 19.96 -5.35
N GLN A 311 0.92 20.52 -4.15
CA GLN A 311 1.99 20.49 -3.15
C GLN A 311 2.36 19.05 -2.77
N ALA A 312 1.37 18.20 -2.50
CA ALA A 312 1.56 16.80 -2.16
C ALA A 312 2.21 16.00 -3.30
N ARG A 313 1.77 16.23 -4.54
CA ARG A 313 2.32 15.62 -5.76
C ARG A 313 3.79 15.97 -5.94
N LEU A 314 4.13 17.24 -5.90
CA LEU A 314 5.51 17.70 -6.07
C LEU A 314 6.44 17.16 -4.97
N LEU A 315 5.98 17.14 -3.71
CA LEU A 315 6.74 16.57 -2.61
C LEU A 315 6.96 15.06 -2.79
N THR A 316 5.93 14.34 -3.28
CA THR A 316 6.04 12.89 -3.54
C THR A 316 6.99 12.58 -4.69
N LEU A 317 6.95 13.36 -5.77
CA LEU A 317 7.90 13.25 -6.88
C LEU A 317 9.35 13.55 -6.42
N ALA A 318 9.55 14.53 -5.54
CA ALA A 318 10.86 14.81 -4.96
C ALA A 318 11.37 13.63 -4.10
N ALA A 319 10.49 12.94 -3.36
CA ALA A 319 10.86 11.74 -2.61
C ALA A 319 11.21 10.56 -3.54
N ALA A 320 10.45 10.38 -4.63
CA ALA A 320 10.71 9.34 -5.64
C ALA A 320 12.04 9.58 -6.37
N ASP A 321 12.32 10.80 -6.81
CA ASP A 321 13.61 11.18 -7.42
C ASP A 321 14.79 10.96 -6.46
N LYS A 322 14.59 11.31 -5.18
CA LYS A 322 15.65 11.16 -4.18
C LYS A 322 15.97 9.69 -3.90
N ILE A 323 14.94 8.80 -3.84
CA ILE A 323 15.18 7.38 -3.62
C ILE A 323 15.85 6.73 -4.84
N ASP A 324 15.50 7.13 -6.06
CA ASP A 324 16.11 6.63 -7.28
C ASP A 324 17.60 6.98 -7.38
N LYS A 325 17.96 8.20 -7.00
CA LYS A 325 19.35 8.71 -7.08
C LYS A 325 20.25 8.27 -5.93
N PHE A 326 19.71 8.16 -4.72
CA PHE A 326 20.53 8.05 -3.51
C PHE A 326 20.07 6.94 -2.57
N GLY A 327 18.98 6.23 -2.90
CA GLY A 327 18.42 5.15 -2.09
C GLY A 327 17.58 5.62 -0.89
N ALA A 328 16.89 4.66 -0.28
CA ALA A 328 15.90 4.91 0.77
C ALA A 328 16.49 5.57 2.04
N LYS A 329 17.75 5.28 2.37
CA LYS A 329 18.43 5.86 3.55
C LYS A 329 18.58 7.38 3.43
N GLU A 330 18.98 7.85 2.26
CA GLU A 330 19.14 9.29 2.00
C GLU A 330 17.79 10.00 1.76
N ALA A 331 16.78 9.28 1.26
CA ALA A 331 15.43 9.78 1.06
C ALA A 331 14.56 9.78 2.34
N LYS A 332 15.04 9.25 3.47
CA LYS A 332 14.25 9.00 4.69
C LYS A 332 13.43 10.19 5.19
N ASN A 333 14.00 11.42 5.13
CA ASN A 333 13.29 12.62 5.59
C ASN A 333 12.16 13.01 4.62
N LEU A 334 12.37 12.93 3.31
CA LEU A 334 11.32 13.16 2.31
C LEU A 334 10.22 12.11 2.41
N ILE A 335 10.59 10.83 2.61
CA ILE A 335 9.62 9.74 2.84
C ILE A 335 8.78 10.01 4.10
N ALA A 336 9.38 10.51 5.18
CA ALA A 336 8.63 10.90 6.37
C ALA A 336 7.70 12.09 6.07
N MET A 337 8.16 13.11 5.36
CA MET A 337 7.37 14.28 5.00
C MET A 337 6.13 13.90 4.17
N ILE A 338 6.27 13.06 3.15
CA ILE A 338 5.11 12.64 2.34
C ILE A 338 4.12 11.82 3.14
N LYS A 339 4.58 10.94 4.03
CA LYS A 339 3.70 10.15 4.89
C LYS A 339 2.92 10.98 5.91
N ILE A 340 3.46 12.13 6.33
CA ILE A 340 2.75 13.10 7.17
C ILE A 340 1.74 13.88 6.34
N GLN A 341 2.14 14.42 5.19
CA GLN A 341 1.38 15.40 4.44
C GLN A 341 0.32 14.78 3.53
N VAL A 342 0.67 13.73 2.77
CA VAL A 342 -0.21 13.23 1.70
C VAL A 342 -1.48 12.56 2.23
N PRO A 343 -1.44 11.68 3.25
CA PRO A 343 -2.67 11.10 3.79
C PRO A 343 -3.58 12.13 4.44
N GLN A 344 -3.02 13.15 5.12
CA GLN A 344 -3.79 14.24 5.69
C GLN A 344 -4.45 15.10 4.60
N MET A 345 -3.69 15.45 3.54
CA MET A 345 -4.21 16.16 2.37
C MET A 345 -5.37 15.39 1.74
N ALA A 346 -5.20 14.08 1.50
CA ALA A 346 -6.24 13.26 0.91
C ALA A 346 -7.52 13.24 1.77
N CYS A 347 -7.40 13.06 3.09
CA CYS A 347 -8.55 13.17 4.01
C CYS A 347 -9.26 14.52 3.85
N ASN A 348 -8.53 15.63 3.84
CA ASN A 348 -9.11 16.97 3.76
C ASN A 348 -9.83 17.22 2.42
N VAL A 349 -9.23 16.82 1.31
CA VAL A 349 -9.81 16.99 -0.03
C VAL A 349 -11.07 16.13 -0.20
N ILE A 350 -10.98 14.86 0.22
CA ILE A 350 -12.11 13.93 0.12
C ILE A 350 -13.25 14.36 1.03
N ASP A 351 -12.98 14.86 2.25
CA ASP A 351 -13.99 15.40 3.16
C ASP A 351 -14.76 16.58 2.55
N ARG A 352 -14.05 17.52 1.93
CA ARG A 352 -14.69 18.64 1.19
C ARG A 352 -15.57 18.13 0.04
N ALA A 353 -15.10 17.12 -0.70
CA ALA A 353 -15.88 16.51 -1.77
C ALA A 353 -17.14 15.82 -1.23
N ILE A 354 -17.04 15.08 -0.13
CA ILE A 354 -18.18 14.47 0.59
C ILE A 354 -19.19 15.56 0.97
N GLN A 355 -18.73 16.65 1.57
CA GLN A 355 -19.59 17.75 2.00
C GLN A 355 -20.38 18.35 0.84
N VAL A 356 -19.76 18.56 -0.33
CA VAL A 356 -20.42 19.08 -1.54
C VAL A 356 -21.44 18.08 -2.12
N HIS A 357 -21.20 16.77 -1.96
CA HIS A 357 -22.15 15.74 -2.39
C HIS A 357 -23.33 15.54 -1.42
N GLY A 358 -23.19 15.98 -0.16
CA GLY A 358 -24.19 15.75 0.89
C GLY A 358 -24.34 14.26 1.21
N GLY A 359 -25.56 13.79 1.45
CA GLY A 359 -25.83 12.39 1.78
C GLY A 359 -25.27 11.37 0.78
N MET A 360 -25.21 11.72 -0.51
CA MET A 360 -24.57 10.88 -1.53
C MET A 360 -23.06 10.67 -1.26
N GLY A 361 -22.39 11.66 -0.69
CA GLY A 361 -20.95 11.59 -0.42
C GLY A 361 -20.56 10.57 0.66
N VAL A 362 -21.48 10.26 1.58
CA VAL A 362 -21.27 9.25 2.64
C VAL A 362 -21.91 7.90 2.30
N SER A 363 -22.56 7.79 1.13
CA SER A 363 -23.21 6.56 0.67
C SER A 363 -22.33 5.79 -0.31
N GLN A 364 -22.80 4.60 -0.66
CA GLN A 364 -22.17 3.74 -1.68
C GLN A 364 -22.41 4.23 -3.13
N ASP A 365 -23.23 5.26 -3.33
CA ASP A 365 -23.54 5.81 -4.67
C ASP A 365 -22.40 6.67 -5.22
N SER A 366 -21.37 6.89 -4.41
CA SER A 366 -20.13 7.54 -4.81
C SER A 366 -18.92 6.83 -4.22
N PRO A 367 -17.71 6.89 -4.83
CA PRO A 367 -16.51 6.27 -4.28
C PRO A 367 -15.92 7.04 -3.09
N LEU A 368 -16.47 8.22 -2.76
CA LEU A 368 -15.87 9.17 -1.80
C LEU A 368 -15.74 8.60 -0.40
N ALA A 369 -16.77 7.89 0.10
CA ALA A 369 -16.72 7.25 1.41
C ALA A 369 -15.59 6.24 1.49
N GLY A 370 -15.42 5.37 0.49
CA GLY A 370 -14.34 4.40 0.39
C GLY A 370 -12.96 5.09 0.32
N PHE A 371 -12.83 6.14 -0.45
CA PHE A 371 -11.59 6.93 -0.53
C PHE A 371 -11.23 7.56 0.83
N TYR A 372 -12.21 8.09 1.56
CA TYR A 372 -12.00 8.66 2.89
C TYR A 372 -11.51 7.59 3.88
N VAL A 373 -12.16 6.43 3.90
CA VAL A 373 -11.77 5.29 4.75
C VAL A 373 -10.34 4.89 4.46
N TYR A 374 -9.97 4.69 3.19
CA TYR A 374 -8.63 4.34 2.79
C TYR A 374 -7.60 5.42 3.19
N ALA A 375 -7.86 6.69 2.88
CA ALA A 375 -6.97 7.80 3.23
C ALA A 375 -6.75 7.89 4.75
N ARG A 376 -7.81 7.69 5.54
CA ARG A 376 -7.73 7.70 7.01
C ARG A 376 -6.89 6.54 7.55
N CYS A 377 -7.00 5.35 6.92
CA CYS A 377 -6.19 4.17 7.29
C CYS A 377 -4.71 4.38 7.02
N ILE A 378 -4.34 5.04 5.92
CA ILE A 378 -2.93 5.27 5.56
C ILE A 378 -2.24 6.25 6.54
N ARG A 379 -2.97 7.00 7.35
CA ARG A 379 -2.40 7.76 8.47
C ARG A 379 -1.91 6.88 9.62
N LEU A 380 -2.29 5.59 9.63
CA LEU A 380 -1.89 4.58 10.62
C LEU A 380 -0.96 3.52 10.03
N ALA A 381 -1.28 3.03 8.81
CA ALA A 381 -0.52 1.98 8.14
C ALA A 381 0.88 2.45 7.74
N ASP A 382 1.85 1.53 7.73
CA ASP A 382 3.27 1.77 7.45
C ASP A 382 3.93 2.82 8.36
N GLY A 383 3.43 2.92 9.58
CA GLY A 383 3.82 3.88 10.61
C GLY A 383 2.82 5.04 10.71
N PRO A 384 2.29 5.32 11.92
CA PRO A 384 1.40 6.44 12.16
C PRO A 384 2.09 7.79 11.99
N ASP A 385 1.28 8.84 11.78
CA ASP A 385 1.75 10.22 11.59
C ASP A 385 2.79 10.62 12.65
N GLU A 386 2.56 10.29 13.92
CA GLU A 386 3.40 10.64 15.07
C GLU A 386 4.80 9.99 14.98
N VAL A 387 4.91 8.75 14.49
CA VAL A 387 6.20 8.08 14.30
C VAL A 387 7.04 8.83 13.25
N HIS A 388 6.41 9.23 12.14
CA HIS A 388 7.08 9.99 11.09
C HIS A 388 7.47 11.40 11.56
N MET A 389 6.59 12.09 12.29
CA MET A 389 6.86 13.41 12.88
C MET A 389 8.00 13.34 13.89
N PHE A 390 7.97 12.35 14.79
CA PHE A 390 9.03 12.14 15.78
C PHE A 390 10.38 11.89 15.11
N GLN A 391 10.43 10.98 14.13
CA GLN A 391 11.65 10.65 13.42
C GLN A 391 12.20 11.85 12.63
N LEU A 392 11.34 12.56 11.91
CA LEU A 392 11.72 13.73 11.13
C LEU A 392 12.26 14.84 12.03
N GLY A 393 11.52 15.19 13.09
CA GLY A 393 11.93 16.22 14.05
C GLY A 393 13.28 15.93 14.69
N ARG A 394 13.47 14.66 15.15
CA ARG A 394 14.77 14.21 15.69
C ARG A 394 15.91 14.33 14.66
N ASN A 395 15.67 13.92 13.41
CA ASN A 395 16.71 13.99 12.38
C ASN A 395 17.12 15.43 12.05
N LEU A 396 16.15 16.36 12.03
CA LEU A 396 16.42 17.78 11.78
C LEU A 396 17.14 18.42 12.97
N ALA A 397 16.69 18.16 14.21
CA ALA A 397 17.34 18.68 15.41
C ALA A 397 18.82 18.28 15.50
N LYS A 398 19.14 17.00 15.19
CA LYS A 398 20.53 16.52 15.18
C LYS A 398 21.47 17.25 14.23
N GLN A 399 20.97 17.91 13.20
CA GLN A 399 21.81 18.70 12.28
C GLN A 399 22.36 19.99 12.93
N HIS A 400 21.81 20.37 14.08
CA HIS A 400 22.15 21.56 14.85
C HIS A 400 22.72 21.25 16.25
N GLU A 401 22.96 19.96 16.55
CA GLU A 401 23.72 19.56 17.75
C GLU A 401 25.19 19.98 17.57
N ILE A 402 25.70 20.80 18.49
CA ILE A 402 27.09 21.31 18.55
C ILE A 402 27.99 20.25 19.16
#